data_d1189e492fe0b9716a8ae4d6ed935ee2
#
_entry.id   d1189e492fe0b9716a8ae4d6ed935ee2
#
_cell.length_a   1.000
_cell.length_b   1.000
_cell.length_c   1.000
_cell.angle_alpha   90.00
_cell.angle_beta   90.00
_cell.angle_gamma   90.00
#
_symmetry.space_group_name_H-M   'P 1'
#
loop_
_entity.id
_entity.type
_entity.pdbx_description
1 polymer ?
#
loop_
_entity_poly.entity_id
_entity_poly.type
_entity_poly.pdbx_seq_one_letter_code
_entity_poly.pdbx_strand_id
1 'polypeptide(L)'
;MRIDLFLKKVGILESRSKARDVTIKVNGQEKKLSYEVKIGDEVEITLEDGNYLRFQVLDIPSQNVPKNKRSLYIRTIEQRKLSNFLEREASFLKWLFENH
;
A
#
# COMPACT_ATOMS: atom_id res chain seq x y z
N MET A 1 6.55 -5.67 -12.67
CA MET A 1 5.17 -5.93 -12.13
C MET A 1 4.40 -4.62 -12.06
N ARG A 2 3.17 -4.62 -12.49
CA ARG A 2 2.31 -3.44 -12.38
C ARG A 2 2.07 -3.12 -10.92
N ILE A 3 1.99 -1.83 -10.61
CA ILE A 3 1.84 -1.42 -9.21
C ILE A 3 0.51 -1.87 -8.60
N ASP A 4 -0.56 -1.92 -9.39
CA ASP A 4 -1.86 -2.40 -8.89
C ASP A 4 -1.78 -3.87 -8.45
N LEU A 5 -1.06 -4.68 -9.21
CA LEU A 5 -0.84 -6.07 -8.88
C LEU A 5 0.07 -6.21 -7.66
N PHE A 6 1.10 -5.38 -7.58
CA PHE A 6 2.01 -5.37 -6.43
C PHE A 6 1.23 -5.08 -5.14
N LEU A 7 0.38 -4.06 -5.16
CA LEU A 7 -0.40 -3.67 -3.99
C LEU A 7 -1.36 -4.79 -3.56
N LYS A 8 -1.90 -5.53 -4.52
CA LYS A 8 -2.75 -6.66 -4.21
C LYS A 8 -1.94 -7.81 -3.60
N LYS A 9 -0.79 -8.11 -4.17
CA LYS A 9 0.04 -9.23 -3.70
C LYS A 9 0.58 -9.00 -2.31
N VAL A 10 0.96 -7.79 -1.97
CA VAL A 10 1.42 -7.48 -0.61
C VAL A 10 0.26 -7.21 0.36
N GLY A 11 -0.97 -7.23 -0.13
CA GLY A 11 -2.14 -7.12 0.73
C GLY A 11 -2.53 -5.71 1.14
N ILE A 12 -2.03 -4.68 0.45
CA ILE A 12 -2.41 -3.30 0.74
C ILE A 12 -3.79 -3.01 0.16
N LEU A 13 -4.07 -3.53 -1.05
CA LEU A 13 -5.39 -3.42 -1.65
C LEU A 13 -5.97 -4.82 -1.78
N GLU A 14 -7.23 -4.97 -1.37
CA GLU A 14 -7.88 -6.27 -1.40
C GLU A 14 -8.23 -6.74 -2.80
N SER A 15 -8.55 -5.81 -3.68
CA SER A 15 -8.92 -6.14 -5.05
C SER A 15 -8.53 -5.01 -5.98
N ARG A 16 -8.35 -5.35 -7.26
CA ARG A 16 -7.99 -4.36 -8.28
C ARG A 16 -9.12 -3.35 -8.53
N SER A 17 -10.35 -3.73 -8.26
CA SER A 17 -11.47 -2.82 -8.45
C SER A 17 -11.43 -1.66 -7.45
N LYS A 18 -10.90 -1.88 -6.26
CA LYS A 18 -10.78 -0.82 -5.26
C LYS A 18 -9.63 0.12 -5.58
N ALA A 19 -8.72 -0.27 -6.44
CA ALA A 19 -7.59 0.57 -6.81
C ALA A 19 -8.02 1.80 -7.61
N ARG A 20 -9.23 1.83 -8.13
CA ARG A 20 -9.72 2.98 -8.92
C ARG A 20 -9.83 4.25 -8.10
N ASP A 21 -10.06 4.10 -6.79
CA ASP A 21 -10.28 5.25 -5.92
C ASP A 21 -9.03 5.59 -5.14
N VAL A 22 -7.88 5.21 -5.65
CA VAL A 22 -6.61 5.39 -4.98
C VAL A 22 -5.71 6.30 -5.81
N THR A 23 -5.10 7.28 -5.16
CA THR A 23 -4.07 8.11 -5.79
C THR A 23 -2.71 7.50 -5.47
N ILE A 24 -1.93 7.24 -6.50
CA ILE A 24 -0.62 6.63 -6.34
C ILE A 24 0.46 7.60 -6.83
N LYS A 25 1.47 7.83 -6.00
CA LYS A 25 2.65 8.59 -6.40
C LYS A 25 3.86 7.70 -6.22
N VAL A 26 4.79 7.79 -7.15
CA VAL A 26 6.04 7.04 -7.06
C VAL A 26 7.17 8.04 -7.20
N ASN A 27 8.04 8.07 -6.20
CA ASN A 27 9.16 9.01 -6.13
C ASN A 27 8.70 10.47 -6.31
N GLY A 28 7.54 10.79 -5.74
CA GLY A 28 6.99 12.14 -5.76
C GLY A 28 6.14 12.49 -6.98
N GLN A 29 5.98 11.56 -7.92
CA GLN A 29 5.20 11.81 -9.13
C GLN A 29 3.99 10.90 -9.21
N GLU A 30 2.85 11.45 -9.56
CA GLU A 30 1.63 10.66 -9.72
C GLU A 30 1.78 9.68 -10.87
N LYS A 31 1.39 8.43 -10.65
CA LYS A 31 1.48 7.37 -11.65
C LYS A 31 0.15 6.65 -11.79
N LYS A 32 -0.02 6.02 -12.94
CA LYS A 32 -1.21 5.21 -13.22
C LYS A 32 -1.04 3.82 -12.60
N LEU A 33 -2.14 3.11 -12.47
CA LEU A 33 -2.15 1.75 -11.93
C LEU A 33 -1.31 0.77 -12.74
N SER A 34 -1.05 1.09 -13.99
CA SER A 34 -0.24 0.24 -14.86
C SER A 34 1.27 0.48 -14.73
N TYR A 35 1.67 1.41 -13.88
CA TYR A 35 3.09 1.71 -13.68
C TYR A 35 3.84 0.43 -13.23
N GLU A 36 5.01 0.21 -13.82
CA GLU A 36 5.85 -0.93 -13.47
C GLU A 36 6.69 -0.57 -12.26
N VAL A 37 6.35 -1.13 -11.11
CA VAL A 37 7.07 -0.84 -9.87
C VAL A 37 8.44 -1.53 -9.87
N LYS A 38 9.41 -0.87 -9.26
CA LYS A 38 10.79 -1.38 -9.20
C LYS A 38 11.28 -1.38 -7.76
N ILE A 39 12.25 -2.24 -7.49
CA ILE A 39 12.91 -2.26 -6.19
C ILE A 39 13.55 -0.88 -5.95
N GLY A 40 13.34 -0.33 -4.76
CA GLY A 40 13.85 0.98 -4.40
C GLY A 40 12.86 2.11 -4.60
N ASP A 41 11.76 1.89 -5.32
CA ASP A 41 10.75 2.92 -5.52
C ASP A 41 10.11 3.30 -4.18
N GLU A 42 9.91 4.59 -3.98
CA GLU A 42 9.16 5.08 -2.83
C GLU A 42 7.74 5.36 -3.30
N VAL A 43 6.79 4.62 -2.77
CA VAL A 43 5.40 4.66 -3.21
C VAL A 43 4.53 5.34 -2.16
N GLU A 44 3.70 6.28 -2.60
CA GLU A 44 2.73 6.94 -1.75
C GLU A 44 1.34 6.58 -2.23
N ILE A 45 0.49 6.15 -1.32
CA ILE A 45 -0.88 5.78 -1.64
C ILE A 45 -1.81 6.59 -0.78
N THR A 46 -2.77 7.25 -1.41
CA THR A 46 -3.85 7.93 -0.70
C THR A 46 -5.14 7.21 -1.05
N LEU A 47 -5.80 6.67 -0.05
CA LEU A 47 -7.03 5.93 -0.23
C LEU A 47 -8.22 6.89 -0.30
N GLU A 48 -9.35 6.37 -0.80
CA GLU A 48 -10.57 7.15 -0.95
C GLU A 48 -11.02 7.82 0.36
N ASP A 49 -10.84 7.14 1.47
CA ASP A 49 -11.24 7.65 2.77
C ASP A 49 -10.22 8.62 3.37
N GLY A 50 -9.17 8.94 2.64
CA GLY A 50 -8.15 9.88 3.09
C GLY A 50 -6.99 9.24 3.84
N ASN A 51 -7.02 7.94 4.06
CA ASN A 51 -5.88 7.26 4.67
C ASN A 51 -4.68 7.29 3.75
N TYR A 52 -3.51 7.46 4.32
CA TYR A 52 -2.28 7.66 3.55
C TYR A 52 -1.20 6.69 4.00
N LEU A 53 -0.51 6.10 3.04
CA LEU A 53 0.60 5.20 3.32
C LEU A 53 1.75 5.51 2.37
N ARG A 54 2.95 5.65 2.91
CA ARG A 54 4.16 5.80 2.11
C ARG A 54 5.13 4.69 2.49
N PHE A 55 5.65 3.98 1.52
CA PHE A 55 6.57 2.88 1.76
C PHE A 55 7.60 2.79 0.64
N GLN A 56 8.69 2.10 0.94
CA GLN A 56 9.72 1.80 -0.05
C GLN A 56 9.60 0.34 -0.46
N VAL A 57 9.73 0.08 -1.75
CA VAL A 57 9.72 -1.28 -2.28
C VAL A 57 11.06 -1.94 -2.05
N LEU A 58 11.07 -3.02 -1.29
CA LEU A 58 12.29 -3.75 -0.98
C LEU A 58 12.52 -4.93 -1.92
N ASP A 59 11.43 -5.54 -2.38
CA ASP A 59 11.49 -6.67 -3.29
C ASP A 59 10.17 -6.83 -4.01
N ILE A 60 10.17 -7.57 -5.12
CA ILE A 60 8.98 -7.80 -5.92
C ILE A 60 8.52 -9.24 -5.71
N PRO A 61 7.33 -9.46 -5.16
CA PRO A 61 6.86 -10.82 -4.90
C PRO A 61 6.37 -11.50 -6.17
N SER A 62 6.62 -12.79 -6.28
CA SER A 62 6.07 -13.59 -7.37
C SER A 62 4.72 -14.18 -7.02
N GLN A 63 4.38 -14.23 -5.74
CA GLN A 63 3.14 -14.81 -5.24
C GLN A 63 2.53 -13.89 -4.20
N ASN A 64 1.30 -14.19 -3.78
CA ASN A 64 0.67 -13.43 -2.69
C ASN A 64 1.51 -13.56 -1.43
N VAL A 65 1.66 -12.44 -0.73
CA VAL A 65 2.51 -12.35 0.44
C VAL A 65 1.67 -12.42 1.71
N PRO A 66 1.93 -13.37 2.59
CA PRO A 66 1.22 -13.41 3.87
C PRO A 66 1.61 -12.20 4.73
N LYS A 67 0.72 -11.82 5.63
CA LYS A 67 0.91 -10.61 6.45
C LYS A 67 2.23 -10.61 7.21
N ASN A 68 2.63 -11.76 7.72
CA ASN A 68 3.86 -11.86 8.53
C ASN A 68 5.14 -11.74 7.69
N LYS A 69 5.03 -11.78 6.37
CA LYS A 69 6.19 -11.64 5.48
C LYS A 69 6.19 -10.34 4.70
N ARG A 70 5.18 -9.49 4.92
CA ARG A 70 5.07 -8.24 4.17
C ARG A 70 6.30 -7.33 4.34
N SER A 71 6.91 -7.34 5.51
CA SER A 71 8.08 -6.52 5.78
C SER A 71 9.32 -6.90 4.96
N LEU A 72 9.29 -8.06 4.31
CA LEU A 72 10.37 -8.46 3.40
C LEU A 72 10.26 -7.75 2.05
N TYR A 73 9.08 -7.24 1.74
CA TYR A 73 8.80 -6.64 0.43
C TYR A 73 8.59 -5.14 0.48
N ILE A 74 8.14 -4.61 1.60
CA ILE A 74 7.95 -3.17 1.75
C ILE A 74 8.49 -2.70 3.09
N ARG A 75 8.97 -1.45 3.11
CA ARG A 75 9.37 -0.80 4.34
C ARG A 75 8.50 0.44 4.51
N THR A 76 7.65 0.45 5.50
CA THR A 76 6.75 1.57 5.76
C THR A 76 7.56 2.78 6.23
N ILE A 77 7.40 3.90 5.53
CA ILE A 77 8.08 5.14 5.86
C ILE A 77 7.16 6.04 6.67
N GLU A 78 5.91 6.15 6.23
CA GLU A 78 4.94 7.02 6.88
C GLU A 78 3.55 6.46 6.66
N GLN A 79 2.69 6.58 7.67
CA GLN A 79 1.31 6.26 7.49
C GLN A 79 0.51 7.24 8.32
N ARG A 80 -0.57 7.76 7.73
CA ARG A 80 -1.46 8.70 8.38
C ARG A 80 -2.89 8.23 8.23
N LYS A 81 -3.68 8.51 9.28
CA LYS A 81 -5.01 8.09 9.25
C LYS A 81 -5.83 9.25 9.67
N LEU A 82 -6.95 9.41 9.06
CA LEU A 82 -7.86 10.48 9.44
C LEU A 82 -8.51 10.12 10.76
N SER A 83 -8.48 11.06 11.67
CA SER A 83 -8.79 10.78 13.07
C SER A 83 -10.22 10.45 13.40
N ASN A 84 -11.16 10.74 12.53
CA ASN A 84 -12.55 10.52 12.85
C ASN A 84 -13.10 9.19 12.39
N PHE A 85 -12.25 8.28 12.25
CA PHE A 85 -12.68 7.10 11.70
C PHE A 85 -12.67 6.02 12.57
N LEU A 86 -13.27 5.96 13.44
CA LEU A 86 -13.58 5.19 14.50
C LEU A 86 -13.72 3.72 14.24
N GLU A 87 -14.92 3.21 14.28
CA GLU A 87 -15.10 1.78 14.23
C GLU A 87 -14.77 1.18 12.92
N ARG A 88 -15.08 1.89 11.85
CA ARG A 88 -14.83 1.34 10.51
C ARG A 88 -13.37 1.19 10.21
N GLU A 89 -12.57 2.00 10.88
CA GLU A 89 -11.14 1.98 10.64
C GLU A 89 -10.40 1.06 11.59
N ALA A 90 -11.08 0.48 12.53
CA ALA A 90 -10.48 -0.38 13.52
C ALA A 90 -9.69 -1.54 12.89
N SER A 91 -10.24 -2.16 11.86
CA SER A 91 -9.55 -3.26 11.19
C SER A 91 -8.29 -2.82 10.51
N PHE A 92 -8.35 -1.68 9.82
CA PHE A 92 -7.21 -1.15 9.11
C PHE A 92 -6.13 -0.72 10.09
N LEU A 93 -6.50 -0.04 11.17
CA LEU A 93 -5.57 0.35 12.20
C LEU A 93 -4.93 -0.83 12.86
N LYS A 94 -5.73 -1.82 13.18
CA LYS A 94 -5.22 -3.03 13.79
C LYS A 94 -4.20 -3.68 12.88
N TRP A 95 -4.49 -3.72 11.59
CA TRP A 95 -3.57 -4.26 10.62
C TRP A 95 -2.25 -3.48 10.62
N LEU A 96 -2.31 -2.18 10.64
CA LEU A 96 -1.10 -1.34 10.65
C LEU A 96 -0.26 -1.56 11.88
N PHE A 97 -0.90 -1.59 13.05
CA PHE A 97 -0.17 -1.77 14.29
C PHE A 97 0.38 -3.17 14.46
N GLU A 98 -0.32 -4.17 14.00
CA GLU A 98 0.15 -5.54 14.13
C GLU A 98 1.32 -5.87 13.21
N ASN A 99 1.54 -5.08 12.19
CA ASN A 99 2.59 -5.34 11.23
C ASN A 99 3.81 -4.44 11.38
N HIS A 100 3.91 -3.80 12.51
CA HIS A 100 5.08 -2.99 12.81
C HIS A 100 6.12 -3.76 13.64
#